data_174e7f1f440593373ee6e5024440a567
#
_entry.id   174e7f1f440593373ee6e5024440a567
#
_cell.length_a   1.000
_cell.length_b   1.000
_cell.length_c   1.000
_cell.angle_alpha   90.00
_cell.angle_beta   90.00
_cell.angle_gamma   90.00
#
_symmetry.space_group_name_H-M   'P 1'
#
loop_
_entity.id
_entity.type
_entity.pdbx_description
1 polymer ?
#
loop_
_entity_poly.entity_id
_entity_poly.type
_entity_poly.pdbx_seq_one_letter_code
_entity_poly.pdbx_strand_id
1 'polypeptide(L)' 'MKLEKVIDVVFVHLPDNILIYLKDKELFNGDLNALTCSNYLENLNVYSYEYLDKNHNTILIRVMEE' A
#
# COMPACT_ATOMS: atom_id res chain seq x y z
N MET A 1 11.03 12.49 -12.14
CA MET A 1 10.00 12.39 -11.08
C MET A 1 10.31 11.19 -10.19
N LYS A 2 10.28 11.39 -8.91
CA LYS A 2 10.56 10.31 -7.95
C LYS A 2 9.27 9.61 -7.56
N LEU A 3 9.25 8.30 -7.72
CA LEU A 3 8.09 7.50 -7.34
C LEU A 3 8.17 7.11 -5.87
N GLU A 4 7.03 7.10 -5.19
CA GLU A 4 6.96 6.68 -3.81
C GLU A 4 6.90 5.16 -3.73
N LYS A 5 7.49 4.62 -2.66
CA LYS A 5 7.39 3.19 -2.36
C LYS A 5 6.18 2.95 -1.45
N VAL A 6 5.69 1.71 -1.46
CA VAL A 6 4.56 1.33 -0.60
C VAL A 6 4.87 1.66 0.86
N ILE A 7 6.07 1.30 1.33
CA ILE A 7 6.40 1.52 2.74
C ILE A 7 6.43 3.01 3.09
N ASP A 8 6.84 3.87 2.17
CA ASP A 8 6.86 5.31 2.42
C ASP A 8 5.45 5.86 2.60
N VAL A 9 4.52 5.44 1.76
CA VAL A 9 3.12 5.87 1.85
C VAL A 9 2.51 5.40 3.17
N VAL A 10 2.75 4.15 3.54
CA VAL A 10 2.19 3.58 4.76
C VAL A 10 2.71 4.29 5.99
N PHE A 11 4.00 4.60 6.05
CA PHE A 11 4.57 5.30 7.22
C PHE A 11 4.07 6.74 7.35
N VAL A 12 3.73 7.38 6.24
CA VAL A 12 3.16 8.73 6.29
C VAL A 12 1.73 8.72 6.81
N HIS A 13 0.92 7.76 6.37
CA HIS A 13 -0.51 7.74 6.66
C HIS A 13 -0.90 6.86 7.84
N LEU A 14 -0.10 5.84 8.17
CA LEU A 14 -0.30 4.93 9.29
C LEU A 14 -1.73 4.36 9.36
N PRO A 15 -2.20 3.72 8.29
CA PRO A 15 -3.54 3.14 8.29
C PRO A 15 -3.59 1.86 9.14
N ASP A 16 -4.80 1.50 9.59
CA ASP A 16 -5.00 0.25 10.33
C ASP A 16 -4.95 -0.97 9.41
N ASN A 17 -5.49 -0.82 8.19
CA ASN A 17 -5.48 -1.89 7.20
C ASN A 17 -4.89 -1.39 5.88
N ILE A 18 -4.19 -2.28 5.21
CA ILE A 18 -3.52 -1.96 3.95
C ILE A 18 -3.96 -2.96 2.89
N LEU A 19 -4.44 -2.45 1.76
CA LEU A 19 -4.74 -3.26 0.59
C LEU A 19 -3.79 -2.84 -0.52
N ILE A 20 -3.15 -3.82 -1.15
CA ILE A 20 -2.24 -3.54 -2.26
C ILE A 20 -2.73 -4.28 -3.49
N TYR A 21 -2.95 -3.53 -4.56
CA TYR A 21 -3.45 -4.07 -5.82
C TYR A 21 -2.48 -3.77 -6.96
N LEU A 22 -2.30 -4.76 -7.83
CA LEU A 22 -1.64 -4.59 -9.11
C LEU A 22 -2.70 -4.78 -10.18
N LYS A 23 -3.12 -3.69 -10.81
CA LYS A 23 -4.27 -3.67 -11.72
C LYS A 23 -5.50 -4.21 -10.98
N ASP A 24 -6.07 -5.31 -11.39
CA ASP A 24 -7.25 -5.90 -10.75
C ASP A 24 -6.91 -7.01 -9.77
N LYS A 25 -5.63 -7.27 -9.54
CA LYS A 25 -5.20 -8.38 -8.71
C LYS A 25 -4.81 -7.89 -7.31
N GLU A 26 -5.41 -8.48 -6.28
CA GLU A 26 -5.04 -8.18 -4.91
C GLU A 26 -3.74 -8.89 -4.57
N LEU A 27 -2.73 -8.10 -4.17
CA LEU A 27 -1.43 -8.63 -3.78
C LEU A 27 -1.30 -8.79 -2.27
N PHE A 28 -2.01 -7.96 -1.51
CA PHE A 28 -1.85 -7.94 -0.07
C PHE A 28 -3.12 -7.38 0.58
N ASN A 29 -3.45 -7.91 1.75
CA ASN A 29 -4.55 -7.44 2.58
C ASN A 29 -4.20 -7.75 4.03
N GLY A 30 -3.84 -6.71 4.78
CA GLY A 30 -3.44 -6.91 6.17
C GLY A 30 -3.02 -5.61 6.82
N ASP A 31 -2.36 -5.73 7.98
CA ASP A 31 -1.90 -4.57 8.73
C ASP A 31 -0.41 -4.29 8.45
N LEU A 32 0.10 -3.25 9.10
CA LEU A 32 1.48 -2.84 8.92
C LEU A 32 2.47 -3.93 9.34
N ASN A 33 2.17 -4.65 10.43
CA ASN A 33 3.07 -5.71 10.88
C ASN A 33 3.19 -6.82 9.83
N ALA A 34 2.08 -7.20 9.22
CA ALA A 34 2.10 -8.18 8.15
C ALA A 34 2.87 -7.67 6.93
N LEU A 35 2.70 -6.40 6.61
CA LEU A 35 3.40 -5.79 5.47
C LEU A 35 4.91 -5.79 5.69
N THR A 36 5.37 -5.43 6.88
CA THR A 36 6.80 -5.35 7.15
C THR A 36 7.50 -6.70 7.14
N CYS A 37 6.72 -7.78 7.17
CA CYS A 37 7.25 -9.13 7.02
C CYS A 37 7.50 -9.50 5.55
N SER A 38 7.12 -8.62 4.61
CA SER A 38 7.25 -8.90 3.19
C SER A 38 8.05 -7.81 2.49
N ASN A 39 9.36 -8.01 2.40
CA ASN A 39 10.25 -7.03 1.76
C ASN A 39 9.88 -6.72 0.32
N TYR A 40 9.34 -7.71 -0.38
CA TYR A 40 8.93 -7.53 -1.76
C TYR A 40 7.86 -6.45 -1.90
N LEU A 41 6.82 -6.54 -1.06
CA LEU A 41 5.70 -5.61 -1.14
C LEU A 41 6.07 -4.20 -0.70
N GLU A 42 6.95 -4.08 0.29
CA GLU A 42 7.36 -2.77 0.81
C GLU A 42 8.02 -1.90 -0.25
N ASN A 43 8.70 -2.52 -1.20
CA ASN A 43 9.53 -1.81 -2.17
C ASN A 43 8.85 -1.61 -3.52
N LEU A 44 7.59 -1.99 -3.66
CA LEU A 44 6.86 -1.74 -4.90
C LEU A 44 6.61 -0.26 -5.09
N ASN A 45 6.65 0.20 -6.33
CA ASN A 45 6.40 1.59 -6.65
C ASN A 45 4.90 1.86 -6.65
N VAL A 46 4.50 2.96 -6.03
CA VAL A 46 3.09 3.32 -5.91
C VAL A 46 2.63 4.08 -7.15
N TYR A 47 1.57 3.60 -7.78
CA TYR A 47 0.92 4.31 -8.88
C TYR A 47 -0.09 5.33 -8.34
N SER A 48 -0.93 4.90 -7.40
CA SER A 48 -1.88 5.78 -6.74
C SER A 48 -2.34 5.12 -5.44
N TYR A 49 -2.97 5.90 -4.58
CA TYR A 49 -3.56 5.36 -3.36
C TYR A 49 -4.76 6.21 -2.96
N GLU A 50 -5.66 5.59 -2.19
CA GLU A 50 -6.84 6.29 -1.69
C GLU A 50 -7.33 5.60 -0.43
N TYR A 51 -8.08 6.31 0.38
CA TYR A 51 -8.72 5.72 1.54
C TYR A 51 -10.08 5.16 1.15
N LEU A 52 -10.41 3.99 1.70
CA LEU A 52 -11.66 3.30 1.38
C LEU A 52 -12.79 3.67 2.33
N ASP A 53 -12.47 4.25 3.48
CA ASP A 53 -13.48 4.60 4.48
C ASP A 53 -13.34 6.05 4.93
N LYS A 54 -14.38 6.55 5.60
CA LYS A 54 -14.41 7.94 6.03
C LYS A 54 -13.40 8.24 7.15
N ASN A 55 -13.04 7.22 7.91
CA ASN A 55 -12.14 7.40 9.05
C ASN A 55 -10.67 7.25 8.65
N HIS A 56 -10.40 7.01 7.37
CA HIS A 56 -9.04 6.83 6.85
C HIS A 56 -8.30 5.67 7.55
N ASN A 57 -9.04 4.61 7.90
CA ASN A 57 -8.45 3.44 8.55
C ASN A 57 -7.95 2.41 7.56
N THR A 58 -8.51 2.37 6.35
CA THR A 58 -8.12 1.40 5.33
C THR A 58 -7.65 2.15 4.09
N ILE A 59 -6.42 1.89 3.69
CA ILE A 59 -5.84 2.50 2.49
C ILE A 59 -5.75 1.46 1.39
N LEU A 60 -6.15 1.85 0.18
CA LEU A 60 -5.96 1.05 -1.02
C LEU A 60 -4.79 1.61 -1.80
N ILE A 61 -3.76 0.82 -1.99
CA ILE A 61 -2.57 1.24 -2.72
C ILE A 61 -2.51 0.47 -4.04
N ARG A 62 -2.48 1.20 -5.14
CA ARG A 62 -2.27 0.62 -6.46
C ARG A 62 -0.82 0.76 -6.83
N VAL A 63 -0.18 -0.34 -7.18
CA VAL A 63 1.24 -0.34 -7.50
C VAL A 63 1.46 -0.50 -8.99
N MET A 64 2.64 -0.10 -9.42
CA MET A 64 3.02 -0.18 -10.83
C MET A 64 3.65 -1.53 -11.11
N GLU A 65 3.37 -2.05 -12.29
CA GLU A 65 4.02 -3.25 -12.79
C GLU A 65 5.43 -2.86 -13.27
N GLU A 66 6.41 -3.60 -12.85
CA GLU A 66 7.77 -3.37 -13.30
C GLU A 66 8.05 -4.04 -14.64
#